data_48a8067628efdd9d23d36e0039932397
#
_entry.id   48a8067628efdd9d23d36e0039932397
#
_cell.length_a   1.000
_cell.length_b   1.000
_cell.length_c   1.000
_cell.angle_alpha   90.00
_cell.angle_beta   90.00
_cell.angle_gamma   90.00
#
_symmetry.space_group_name_H-M   'P 1'
#
loop_
_entity.id
_entity.type
_entity.pdbx_description
1 polymer ?
#
loop_
_entity_poly.entity_id
_entity_poly.type
_entity_poly.pdbx_seq_one_letter_code
_entity_poly.pdbx_strand_id
1 'polypeptide(L)'
;MLARSLTILIAAPLVLALTGFLGPGVFFMLALLVGLTALYEFYAMVLPRAGKAECCGGLVLGALVLVAGYTDATLNSPGLLATGTCLAAFMLIFTGYICLNREKIVPFERVSSLFFGIFYVALLFSFLMLLRGLSHGVALVFFLLFVTWAGDTGAYLTGRTLGRHLLCPRVSPAKTIEGSCGGIVFSIAVALVCQMTFLKHISVAHCLAMAAGINVLNQIGDLSESAIKRSCNVKDSGKILPGHGGILDRIDSLLFAAPFLYYYMLLLNC
;
A
#
# COMPACT_ATOMS: atom_id res chain seq x y z
N MET A 1 -11.33 -20.83 11.11
CA MET A 1 -9.89 -20.95 10.85
C MET A 1 -9.61 -21.47 9.43
N LEU A 2 -10.22 -22.55 8.96
CA LEU A 2 -10.02 -23.12 7.62
C LEU A 2 -10.13 -22.10 6.44
N ALA A 3 -11.16 -21.25 6.44
CA ALA A 3 -11.35 -20.26 5.38
C ALA A 3 -10.18 -19.25 5.30
N ARG A 4 -9.62 -18.84 6.44
CA ARG A 4 -8.48 -17.92 6.49
C ARG A 4 -7.20 -18.55 5.94
N SER A 5 -6.90 -19.80 6.33
CA SER A 5 -5.71 -20.48 5.82
C SER A 5 -5.82 -20.77 4.32
N LEU A 6 -7.02 -21.11 3.83
CA LEU A 6 -7.25 -21.39 2.41
C LEU A 6 -7.07 -20.14 1.53
N THR A 7 -7.54 -18.98 1.97
CA THR A 7 -7.39 -17.73 1.20
C THR A 7 -5.93 -17.31 1.09
N ILE A 8 -5.15 -17.43 2.19
CA ILE A 8 -3.71 -17.12 2.13
C ILE A 8 -2.97 -18.11 1.23
N LEU A 9 -3.30 -19.40 1.33
CA LEU A 9 -2.68 -20.48 0.55
C LEU A 9 -2.92 -20.31 -0.97
N ILE A 10 -4.04 -19.72 -1.36
CA ILE A 10 -4.38 -19.47 -2.77
C ILE A 10 -3.91 -18.07 -3.21
N ALA A 11 -4.14 -17.03 -2.39
CA ALA A 11 -3.87 -15.65 -2.78
C ALA A 11 -2.36 -15.37 -2.93
N ALA A 12 -1.51 -15.88 -2.03
CA ALA A 12 -0.08 -15.61 -2.10
C ALA A 12 0.58 -16.24 -3.36
N PRO A 13 0.40 -17.53 -3.68
CA PRO A 13 0.90 -18.09 -4.94
C PRO A 13 0.32 -17.42 -6.17
N LEU A 14 -0.97 -17.04 -6.13
CA LEU A 14 -1.62 -16.34 -7.24
C LEU A 14 -0.97 -14.97 -7.48
N VAL A 15 -0.76 -14.17 -6.43
CA VAL A 15 -0.08 -12.86 -6.55
C VAL A 15 1.34 -13.03 -7.08
N LEU A 16 2.09 -14.01 -6.60
CA LEU A 16 3.44 -14.30 -7.09
C LEU A 16 3.43 -14.74 -8.56
N ALA A 17 2.52 -15.64 -8.95
CA ALA A 17 2.37 -16.07 -10.33
C ALA A 17 1.99 -14.91 -11.25
N LEU A 18 1.02 -14.09 -10.84
CA LEU A 18 0.58 -12.91 -11.60
C LEU A 18 1.71 -11.87 -11.73
N THR A 19 2.54 -11.71 -10.71
CA THR A 19 3.68 -10.78 -10.74
C THR A 19 4.81 -11.29 -11.64
N GLY A 20 5.11 -12.60 -11.58
CA GLY A 20 6.26 -13.20 -12.24
C GLY A 20 6.03 -13.56 -13.71
N PHE A 21 4.87 -14.13 -14.04
CA PHE A 21 4.61 -14.72 -15.35
C PHE A 21 3.82 -13.83 -16.30
N LEU A 22 3.11 -12.81 -15.79
CA LEU A 22 2.30 -11.95 -16.64
C LEU A 22 3.07 -10.72 -17.09
N GLY A 23 2.79 -10.31 -18.32
CA GLY A 23 3.36 -9.09 -18.90
C GLY A 23 2.97 -7.82 -18.09
N PRO A 24 3.71 -6.71 -18.27
CA PRO A 24 3.50 -5.47 -17.54
C PRO A 24 2.06 -4.94 -17.60
N GLY A 25 1.41 -5.09 -18.76
CA GLY A 25 0.02 -4.63 -18.95
C GLY A 25 -1.00 -5.39 -18.09
N VAL A 26 -0.85 -6.73 -17.95
CA VAL A 26 -1.77 -7.52 -17.12
C VAL A 26 -1.54 -7.24 -15.65
N PHE A 27 -0.28 -7.09 -15.21
CA PHE A 27 0.05 -6.65 -13.87
C PHE A 27 -0.59 -5.30 -13.56
N PHE A 28 -0.51 -4.34 -14.51
CA PHE A 28 -1.16 -3.04 -14.37
C PHE A 28 -2.68 -3.15 -14.20
N MET A 29 -3.36 -3.94 -15.05
CA MET A 29 -4.82 -4.12 -14.97
C MET A 29 -5.24 -4.66 -13.60
N LEU A 30 -4.49 -5.62 -13.06
CA LEU A 30 -4.73 -6.16 -11.73
C LEU A 30 -4.46 -5.12 -10.62
N ALA A 31 -3.36 -4.40 -10.73
CA ALA A 31 -3.03 -3.32 -9.78
C ALA A 31 -4.07 -2.20 -9.84
N LEU A 32 -4.56 -1.83 -11.02
CA LEU A 32 -5.66 -0.87 -11.18
C LEU A 32 -6.93 -1.35 -10.49
N LEU A 33 -7.32 -2.61 -10.70
CA LEU A 33 -8.49 -3.19 -10.04
C LEU A 33 -8.35 -3.20 -8.51
N VAL A 34 -7.21 -3.64 -8.00
CA VAL A 34 -6.90 -3.66 -6.55
C VAL A 34 -6.90 -2.25 -5.98
N GLY A 35 -6.21 -1.30 -6.62
CA GLY A 35 -6.13 0.08 -6.17
C GLY A 35 -7.48 0.80 -6.16
N LEU A 36 -8.30 0.61 -7.20
CA LEU A 36 -9.66 1.19 -7.26
C LEU A 36 -10.60 0.56 -6.24
N THR A 37 -10.48 -0.74 -6.01
CA THR A 37 -11.28 -1.43 -4.98
C THR A 37 -10.90 -0.93 -3.59
N ALA A 38 -9.61 -0.79 -3.30
CA ALA A 38 -9.13 -0.24 -2.03
C ALA A 38 -9.55 1.22 -1.83
N LEU A 39 -9.50 2.03 -2.89
CA LEU A 39 -9.97 3.42 -2.86
C LEU A 39 -11.48 3.50 -2.62
N TYR A 40 -12.25 2.61 -3.23
CA TYR A 40 -13.69 2.51 -2.98
C TYR A 40 -13.97 2.15 -1.51
N GLU A 41 -13.27 1.14 -0.96
CA GLU A 41 -13.40 0.78 0.46
C GLU A 41 -13.04 1.94 1.38
N PHE A 42 -11.95 2.66 1.06
CA PHE A 42 -11.57 3.86 1.79
C PHE A 42 -12.69 4.90 1.82
N TYR A 43 -13.29 5.23 0.67
CA TYR A 43 -14.39 6.19 0.62
C TYR A 43 -15.66 5.69 1.31
N ALA A 44 -15.99 4.42 1.17
CA ALA A 44 -17.14 3.83 1.86
C ALA A 44 -17.00 3.91 3.40
N MET A 45 -15.78 3.84 3.91
CA MET A 45 -15.46 3.93 5.33
C MET A 45 -15.44 5.40 5.82
N VAL A 46 -14.72 6.28 5.12
CA VAL A 46 -14.43 7.65 5.58
C VAL A 46 -15.55 8.62 5.20
N LEU A 47 -16.27 8.37 4.10
CA LEU A 47 -17.31 9.22 3.55
C LEU A 47 -18.66 8.49 3.43
N PRO A 48 -19.21 7.90 4.50
CA PRO A 48 -20.45 7.10 4.41
C PRO A 48 -21.69 7.90 3.99
N ARG A 49 -21.63 9.23 4.06
CA ARG A 49 -22.70 10.16 3.66
C ARG A 49 -22.39 10.92 2.37
N ALA A 50 -21.31 10.59 1.66
CA ALA A 50 -21.00 11.23 0.40
C ALA A 50 -22.02 10.86 -0.69
N GLY A 51 -22.26 11.78 -1.59
CA GLY A 51 -23.07 11.50 -2.78
C GLY A 51 -22.37 10.52 -3.71
N LYS A 52 -23.14 9.70 -4.45
CA LYS A 52 -22.57 8.77 -5.45
C LYS A 52 -21.66 9.50 -6.45
N ALA A 53 -22.02 10.71 -6.87
CA ALA A 53 -21.23 11.52 -7.80
C ALA A 53 -19.86 11.91 -7.24
N GLU A 54 -19.77 12.24 -5.94
CA GLU A 54 -18.50 12.57 -5.28
C GLU A 54 -17.56 11.36 -5.21
N CYS A 55 -18.09 10.21 -4.78
CA CYS A 55 -17.32 8.98 -4.75
C CYS A 55 -16.86 8.56 -6.16
N CYS A 56 -17.74 8.63 -7.15
CA CYS A 56 -17.38 8.35 -8.55
C CYS A 56 -16.31 9.31 -9.06
N GLY A 57 -16.42 10.61 -8.76
CA GLY A 57 -15.39 11.60 -9.12
C GLY A 57 -14.03 11.27 -8.48
N GLY A 58 -14.00 10.93 -7.20
CA GLY A 58 -12.79 10.50 -6.51
C GLY A 58 -12.18 9.22 -7.11
N LEU A 59 -13.01 8.24 -7.48
CA LEU A 59 -12.55 7.00 -8.14
C LEU A 59 -11.98 7.29 -9.54
N VAL A 60 -12.60 8.17 -10.33
CA VAL A 60 -12.09 8.57 -11.65
C VAL A 60 -10.74 9.27 -11.53
N LEU A 61 -10.61 10.22 -10.60
CA LEU A 61 -9.35 10.91 -10.36
C LEU A 61 -8.27 9.95 -9.83
N GLY A 62 -8.63 9.03 -8.95
CA GLY A 62 -7.72 7.97 -8.49
C GLY A 62 -7.29 7.03 -9.62
N ALA A 63 -8.20 6.67 -10.52
CA ALA A 63 -7.87 5.89 -11.73
C ALA A 63 -6.86 6.61 -12.61
N LEU A 64 -7.03 7.92 -12.82
CA LEU A 64 -6.09 8.74 -13.60
C LEU A 64 -4.69 8.77 -12.96
N VAL A 65 -4.59 8.86 -11.63
CA VAL A 65 -3.30 8.79 -10.92
C VAL A 65 -2.65 7.42 -11.10
N LEU A 66 -3.41 6.33 -10.99
CA LEU A 66 -2.89 4.96 -11.23
C LEU A 66 -2.43 4.76 -12.68
N VAL A 67 -3.20 5.25 -13.66
CA VAL A 67 -2.81 5.21 -15.08
C VAL A 67 -1.55 6.04 -15.31
N ALA A 68 -1.45 7.22 -14.71
CA ALA A 68 -0.25 8.06 -14.79
C ALA A 68 0.98 7.35 -14.21
N GLY A 69 0.85 6.63 -13.09
CA GLY A 69 1.92 5.82 -12.52
C GLY A 69 2.38 4.68 -13.44
N TYR A 70 1.45 4.03 -14.15
CA TYR A 70 1.81 3.04 -15.17
C TYR A 70 2.52 3.69 -16.38
N THR A 71 2.06 4.86 -16.81
CA THR A 71 2.68 5.61 -17.89
C THR A 71 4.10 6.04 -17.50
N ASP A 72 4.29 6.53 -16.28
CA ASP A 72 5.63 6.83 -15.73
C ASP A 72 6.54 5.59 -15.77
N ALA A 73 6.02 4.42 -15.35
CA ALA A 73 6.77 3.17 -15.39
C ALA A 73 7.19 2.76 -16.82
N THR A 74 6.33 2.99 -17.82
CA THR A 74 6.63 2.67 -19.23
C THR A 74 7.59 3.68 -19.87
N LEU A 75 7.56 4.94 -19.44
CA LEU A 75 8.43 6.01 -19.94
C LEU A 75 9.73 6.15 -19.14
N ASN A 76 9.96 5.31 -18.13
CA ASN A 76 11.07 5.42 -17.17
C ASN A 76 11.14 6.81 -16.51
N SER A 77 9.98 7.42 -16.26
CA SER A 77 9.85 8.68 -15.56
C SER A 77 9.83 8.44 -14.04
N PRO A 78 10.44 9.32 -13.22
CA PRO A 78 10.53 9.13 -11.76
C PRO A 78 9.22 9.43 -11.02
N GLY A 79 8.06 9.13 -11.58
CA GLY A 79 6.75 9.33 -10.98
C GLY A 79 6.20 10.77 -11.15
N LEU A 80 6.71 11.53 -12.12
CA LEU A 80 6.30 12.91 -12.35
C LEU A 80 4.85 13.03 -12.83
N LEU A 81 4.38 12.12 -13.69
CA LEU A 81 3.01 12.13 -14.17
C LEU A 81 2.03 11.76 -13.06
N ALA A 82 2.35 10.74 -12.25
CA ALA A 82 1.50 10.33 -11.13
C ALA A 82 1.38 11.44 -10.08
N THR A 83 2.49 12.07 -9.69
CA THR A 83 2.48 13.19 -8.73
C THR A 83 1.80 14.43 -9.31
N GLY A 84 2.08 14.77 -10.57
CA GLY A 84 1.43 15.89 -11.27
C GLY A 84 -0.09 15.69 -11.41
N THR A 85 -0.53 14.47 -11.73
CA THR A 85 -1.96 14.13 -11.81
C THR A 85 -2.62 14.21 -10.43
N CYS A 86 -1.92 13.79 -9.37
CA CYS A 86 -2.42 13.91 -7.99
C CYS A 86 -2.58 15.40 -7.58
N LEU A 87 -1.62 16.26 -7.92
CA LEU A 87 -1.74 17.70 -7.70
C LEU A 87 -2.88 18.31 -8.51
N ALA A 88 -3.06 17.90 -9.77
CA ALA A 88 -4.19 18.33 -10.59
C ALA A 88 -5.53 17.89 -9.98
N ALA A 89 -5.62 16.67 -9.47
CA ALA A 89 -6.79 16.16 -8.76
C ALA A 89 -7.12 17.02 -7.52
N PHE A 90 -6.09 17.42 -6.75
CA PHE A 90 -6.26 18.35 -5.63
C PHE A 90 -6.90 19.66 -6.08
N MET A 91 -6.35 20.31 -7.12
CA MET A 91 -6.86 21.56 -7.66
C MET A 91 -8.31 21.41 -8.17
N LEU A 92 -8.60 20.31 -8.89
CA LEU A 92 -9.93 20.03 -9.43
C LEU A 92 -10.97 19.81 -8.34
N ILE A 93 -10.64 19.07 -7.27
CA ILE A 93 -11.54 18.85 -6.14
C ILE A 93 -11.88 20.19 -5.49
N PHE A 94 -10.89 21.00 -5.14
CA PHE A 94 -11.13 22.29 -4.49
C PHE A 94 -11.92 23.25 -5.39
N THR A 95 -11.53 23.39 -6.67
CA THR A 95 -12.24 24.23 -7.62
C THR A 95 -13.68 23.76 -7.83
N GLY A 96 -13.88 22.45 -7.98
CA GLY A 96 -15.22 21.86 -8.12
C GLY A 96 -16.11 22.16 -6.92
N TYR A 97 -15.57 22.04 -5.70
CA TYR A 97 -16.33 22.39 -4.49
C TYR A 97 -16.68 23.87 -4.41
N ILE A 98 -15.78 24.77 -4.79
CA ILE A 98 -16.05 26.21 -4.81
C ILE A 98 -17.13 26.55 -5.86
N CYS A 99 -17.02 25.99 -7.06
CA CYS A 99 -17.89 26.34 -8.18
C CYS A 99 -19.29 25.71 -8.07
N LEU A 100 -19.37 24.44 -7.62
CA LEU A 100 -20.64 23.69 -7.60
C LEU A 100 -21.48 23.96 -6.35
N ASN A 101 -20.87 24.41 -5.26
CA ASN A 101 -21.56 24.63 -3.98
C ASN A 101 -21.62 26.11 -3.60
N ARG A 102 -22.05 26.97 -4.55
CA ARG A 102 -22.13 28.43 -4.34
C ARG A 102 -23.03 28.86 -3.17
N GLU A 103 -24.04 28.05 -2.85
CA GLU A 103 -25.04 28.38 -1.81
C GLU A 103 -24.76 27.76 -0.44
N LYS A 104 -23.88 26.77 -0.36
CA LYS A 104 -23.61 26.05 0.88
C LYS A 104 -22.10 25.83 1.07
N ILE A 105 -21.61 26.17 2.25
CA ILE A 105 -20.26 25.84 2.65
C ILE A 105 -20.18 24.32 2.85
N VAL A 106 -19.37 23.63 2.05
CA VAL A 106 -19.11 22.20 2.23
C VAL A 106 -18.08 22.03 3.33
N PRO A 107 -18.29 21.09 4.26
CA PRO A 107 -17.33 20.82 5.33
C PRO A 107 -15.95 20.46 4.77
N PHE A 108 -14.90 21.10 5.27
CA PHE A 108 -13.51 20.88 4.86
C PHE A 108 -13.12 19.38 4.98
N GLU A 109 -13.64 18.70 5.99
CA GLU A 109 -13.44 17.26 6.21
C GLU A 109 -13.81 16.41 4.98
N ARG A 110 -14.86 16.78 4.24
CA ARG A 110 -15.32 16.06 3.05
C ARG A 110 -14.36 16.23 1.88
N VAL A 111 -13.92 17.47 1.65
CA VAL A 111 -12.96 17.81 0.59
C VAL A 111 -11.61 17.16 0.86
N SER A 112 -11.12 17.30 2.09
CA SER A 112 -9.84 16.72 2.51
C SER A 112 -9.84 15.18 2.45
N SER A 113 -10.95 14.54 2.82
CA SER A 113 -11.08 13.08 2.77
C SER A 113 -11.08 12.54 1.34
N LEU A 114 -11.72 13.25 0.39
CA LEU A 114 -11.66 12.85 -1.03
C LEU A 114 -10.24 12.91 -1.57
N PHE A 115 -9.55 14.02 -1.33
CA PHE A 115 -8.16 14.16 -1.76
C PHE A 115 -7.23 13.18 -1.03
N PHE A 116 -7.40 13.04 0.29
CA PHE A 116 -6.59 12.12 1.08
C PHE A 116 -6.70 10.67 0.58
N GLY A 117 -7.88 10.21 0.16
CA GLY A 117 -8.05 8.90 -0.45
C GLY A 117 -7.23 8.73 -1.74
N ILE A 118 -7.24 9.73 -2.63
CA ILE A 118 -6.43 9.72 -3.86
C ILE A 118 -4.94 9.67 -3.52
N PHE A 119 -4.49 10.53 -2.60
CA PHE A 119 -3.09 10.58 -2.17
C PHE A 119 -2.68 9.28 -1.47
N TYR A 120 -3.42 8.86 -0.44
CA TYR A 120 -3.08 7.75 0.42
C TYR A 120 -3.17 6.40 -0.29
N VAL A 121 -4.23 6.19 -1.10
CA VAL A 121 -4.42 4.90 -1.78
C VAL A 121 -3.85 4.95 -3.19
N ALA A 122 -4.37 5.82 -4.08
CA ALA A 122 -4.02 5.75 -5.49
C ALA A 122 -2.56 6.14 -5.77
N LEU A 123 -2.08 7.26 -5.21
CA LEU A 123 -0.71 7.70 -5.44
C LEU A 123 0.30 6.76 -4.80
N LEU A 124 0.15 6.40 -3.52
CA LEU A 124 1.13 5.52 -2.86
C LEU A 124 1.15 4.14 -3.49
N PHE A 125 -0.02 3.61 -3.91
CA PHE A 125 -0.09 2.31 -4.58
C PHE A 125 0.48 2.34 -6.00
N SER A 126 0.45 3.49 -6.70
CA SER A 126 1.07 3.63 -8.02
C SER A 126 2.57 3.34 -8.03
N PHE A 127 3.25 3.52 -6.90
CA PHE A 127 4.67 3.19 -6.76
C PHE A 127 4.98 1.70 -6.91
N LEU A 128 4.00 0.83 -6.70
CA LEU A 128 4.17 -0.60 -7.02
C LEU A 128 4.32 -0.83 -8.52
N MET A 129 3.63 -0.04 -9.35
CA MET A 129 3.76 -0.08 -10.82
C MET A 129 5.10 0.50 -11.26
N LEU A 130 5.51 1.63 -10.67
CA LEU A 130 6.82 2.25 -10.89
C LEU A 130 7.95 1.29 -10.53
N LEU A 131 7.86 0.64 -9.37
CA LEU A 131 8.83 -0.37 -8.93
C LEU A 131 8.92 -1.54 -9.91
N ARG A 132 7.76 -2.00 -10.43
CA ARG A 132 7.68 -3.06 -11.44
C ARG A 132 8.31 -2.66 -12.77
N GLY A 133 8.32 -1.36 -13.11
CA GLY A 133 8.93 -0.79 -14.32
C GLY A 133 10.46 -0.66 -14.27
N LEU A 134 11.07 -0.73 -13.09
CA LEU A 134 12.53 -0.64 -12.95
C LEU A 134 13.26 -1.86 -13.53
N SER A 135 14.56 -1.71 -13.78
CA SER A 135 15.46 -2.84 -14.04
C SER A 135 15.28 -3.87 -12.93
N HIS A 136 15.11 -5.13 -13.29
CA HIS A 136 14.80 -6.18 -12.33
C HIS A 136 13.50 -5.97 -11.50
N GLY A 137 12.55 -5.19 -12.00
CA GLY A 137 11.32 -4.80 -11.28
C GLY A 137 10.51 -5.98 -10.75
N VAL A 138 10.46 -7.13 -11.45
CA VAL A 138 9.84 -8.38 -10.94
C VAL A 138 10.50 -8.83 -9.64
N ALA A 139 11.83 -8.88 -9.63
CA ALA A 139 12.61 -9.30 -8.46
C ALA A 139 12.42 -8.32 -7.28
N LEU A 140 12.34 -7.01 -7.57
CA LEU A 140 12.10 -5.98 -6.55
C LEU A 140 10.70 -6.09 -5.94
N VAL A 141 9.66 -6.37 -6.75
CA VAL A 141 8.30 -6.60 -6.23
C VAL A 141 8.26 -7.88 -5.39
N PHE A 142 8.92 -8.96 -5.82
CA PHE A 142 9.03 -10.17 -4.98
C PHE A 142 9.78 -9.90 -3.67
N PHE A 143 10.87 -9.15 -3.73
CA PHE A 143 11.61 -8.75 -2.54
C PHE A 143 10.72 -7.98 -1.56
N LEU A 144 9.97 -6.98 -2.05
CA LEU A 144 9.02 -6.21 -1.26
C LEU A 144 8.01 -7.14 -0.57
N LEU A 145 7.36 -8.03 -1.32
CA LEU A 145 6.35 -8.94 -0.80
C LEU A 145 6.92 -9.91 0.24
N PHE A 146 8.07 -10.54 -0.05
CA PHE A 146 8.67 -11.51 0.86
C PHE A 146 9.14 -10.87 2.16
N VAL A 147 9.77 -9.70 2.09
CA VAL A 147 10.24 -8.95 3.26
C VAL A 147 9.05 -8.49 4.12
N THR A 148 7.97 -8.01 3.49
CA THR A 148 6.74 -7.60 4.17
C THR A 148 6.08 -8.78 4.88
N TRP A 149 5.83 -9.89 4.18
CA TRP A 149 5.20 -11.07 4.77
C TRP A 149 6.04 -11.73 5.87
N ALA A 150 7.37 -11.75 5.69
CA ALA A 150 8.29 -12.23 6.72
C ALA A 150 8.24 -11.34 7.97
N GLY A 151 8.22 -10.02 7.77
CA GLY A 151 8.08 -9.04 8.84
C GLY A 151 6.81 -9.22 9.63
N ASP A 152 5.66 -9.34 8.97
CA ASP A 152 4.36 -9.55 9.62
C ASP A 152 4.33 -10.88 10.40
N THR A 153 4.86 -11.95 9.79
CA THR A 153 4.96 -13.26 10.44
C THR A 153 5.88 -13.21 11.66
N GLY A 154 7.05 -12.60 11.51
CA GLY A 154 8.03 -12.42 12.59
C GLY A 154 7.46 -11.57 13.74
N ALA A 155 6.79 -10.46 13.40
CA ALA A 155 6.13 -9.60 14.38
C ALA A 155 5.04 -10.33 15.16
N TYR A 156 4.22 -11.13 14.47
CA TYR A 156 3.18 -11.94 15.11
C TYR A 156 3.77 -13.01 16.04
N LEU A 157 4.75 -13.79 15.56
CA LEU A 157 5.34 -14.87 16.34
C LEU A 157 6.08 -14.33 17.58
N THR A 158 6.93 -13.33 17.40
CA THR A 158 7.71 -12.74 18.49
C THR A 158 6.79 -11.98 19.46
N GLY A 159 5.82 -11.22 18.96
CA GLY A 159 4.87 -10.50 19.79
C GLY A 159 4.01 -11.43 20.65
N ARG A 160 3.63 -12.61 20.12
CA ARG A 160 2.84 -13.61 20.85
C ARG A 160 3.67 -14.35 21.91
N THR A 161 4.94 -14.60 21.67
CA THR A 161 5.79 -15.41 22.56
C THR A 161 6.57 -14.56 23.57
N LEU A 162 7.06 -13.40 23.15
CA LEU A 162 7.95 -12.55 23.95
C LEU A 162 7.36 -11.16 24.25
N GLY A 163 6.20 -10.81 23.66
CA GLY A 163 5.59 -9.48 23.79
C GLY A 163 5.23 -9.15 25.24
N ARG A 164 5.71 -8.00 25.70
CA ARG A 164 5.46 -7.47 27.04
C ARG A 164 5.01 -6.01 27.01
N HIS A 165 5.55 -5.23 26.06
CA HIS A 165 5.28 -3.80 25.95
C HIS A 165 4.44 -3.52 24.71
N LEU A 166 3.28 -2.90 24.89
CA LEU A 166 2.39 -2.55 23.80
C LEU A 166 2.98 -1.41 22.95
N LEU A 167 2.93 -1.55 21.63
CA LEU A 167 3.49 -0.56 20.70
C LEU A 167 2.56 0.67 20.57
N CYS A 168 1.27 0.46 20.32
CA CYS A 168 0.30 1.53 20.16
C CYS A 168 -1.09 1.08 20.65
N PRO A 169 -1.34 1.10 22.00
CA PRO A 169 -2.51 0.50 22.63
C PRO A 169 -3.85 1.04 22.11
N ARG A 170 -3.92 2.34 21.80
CA ARG A 170 -5.15 3.01 21.35
C ARG A 170 -5.55 2.64 19.92
N VAL A 171 -4.60 2.31 19.08
CA VAL A 171 -4.80 2.03 17.65
C VAL A 171 -4.87 0.52 17.41
N SER A 172 -3.87 -0.21 17.89
CA SER A 172 -3.73 -1.65 17.74
C SER A 172 -3.27 -2.30 19.06
N PRO A 173 -4.20 -2.76 19.91
CA PRO A 173 -3.87 -3.27 21.24
C PRO A 173 -3.15 -4.62 21.25
N ALA A 174 -3.00 -5.26 20.10
CA ALA A 174 -2.29 -6.54 19.97
C ALA A 174 -0.83 -6.41 19.54
N LYS A 175 -0.39 -5.21 19.08
CA LYS A 175 0.98 -5.00 18.64
C LYS A 175 1.91 -4.67 19.79
N THR A 176 3.10 -5.29 19.79
CA THR A 176 4.12 -5.12 20.84
C THR A 176 5.44 -4.62 20.27
N ILE A 177 6.25 -3.97 21.10
CA ILE A 177 7.59 -3.48 20.73
C ILE A 177 8.50 -4.66 20.40
N GLU A 178 8.46 -5.73 21.19
CA GLU A 178 9.23 -6.95 20.94
C GLU A 178 8.81 -7.60 19.61
N GLY A 179 7.51 -7.60 19.30
CA GLY A 179 6.99 -8.04 18.01
C GLY A 179 7.55 -7.20 16.86
N SER A 180 7.56 -5.87 17.01
CA SER A 180 8.14 -4.95 16.03
C SER A 180 9.62 -5.27 15.74
N CYS A 181 10.44 -5.47 16.78
CA CYS A 181 11.84 -5.87 16.64
C CYS A 181 11.97 -7.24 15.96
N GLY A 182 11.14 -8.22 16.35
CA GLY A 182 11.11 -9.54 15.73
C GLY A 182 10.78 -9.47 14.23
N GLY A 183 9.84 -8.61 13.84
CA GLY A 183 9.52 -8.35 12.45
C GLY A 183 10.74 -7.90 11.65
N ILE A 184 11.54 -6.96 12.18
CA ILE A 184 12.77 -6.49 11.53
C ILE A 184 13.78 -7.65 11.35
N VAL A 185 13.96 -8.47 12.38
CA VAL A 185 14.90 -9.62 12.32
C VAL A 185 14.48 -10.61 11.24
N PHE A 186 13.21 -10.96 11.16
CA PHE A 186 12.69 -11.87 10.13
C PHE A 186 12.79 -11.28 8.72
N SER A 187 12.49 -9.98 8.57
CA SER A 187 12.66 -9.28 7.30
C SER A 187 14.12 -9.29 6.83
N ILE A 188 15.07 -9.06 7.72
CA ILE A 188 16.50 -9.12 7.43
C ILE A 188 16.92 -10.54 7.02
N ALA A 189 16.46 -11.55 7.72
CA ALA A 189 16.78 -12.95 7.38
C ALA A 189 16.28 -13.32 5.97
N VAL A 190 15.04 -12.95 5.63
CA VAL A 190 14.50 -13.20 4.29
C VAL A 190 15.19 -12.34 3.22
N ALA A 191 15.59 -11.12 3.53
CA ALA A 191 16.35 -10.27 2.60
C ALA A 191 17.72 -10.89 2.24
N LEU A 192 18.40 -11.53 3.19
CA LEU A 192 19.63 -12.28 2.91
C LEU A 192 19.37 -13.44 1.95
N VAL A 193 18.29 -14.20 2.15
CA VAL A 193 17.91 -15.28 1.21
C VAL A 193 17.62 -14.72 -0.18
N CYS A 194 16.88 -13.61 -0.30
CA CYS A 194 16.61 -12.96 -1.58
C CYS A 194 17.90 -12.48 -2.26
N GLN A 195 18.83 -11.90 -1.49
CA GLN A 195 20.13 -11.46 -2.00
C GLN A 195 20.95 -12.64 -2.54
N MET A 196 21.00 -13.75 -1.82
CA MET A 196 21.74 -14.95 -2.24
C MET A 196 21.11 -15.66 -3.46
N THR A 197 19.84 -15.43 -3.74
CA THR A 197 19.09 -16.11 -4.82
C THR A 197 18.98 -15.24 -6.07
N PHE A 198 18.18 -14.20 -6.06
CA PHE A 198 17.80 -13.43 -7.25
C PHE A 198 18.20 -11.95 -7.22
N LEU A 199 18.69 -11.41 -6.09
CA LEU A 199 19.19 -10.03 -5.97
C LEU A 199 20.72 -9.95 -5.83
N LYS A 200 21.45 -10.85 -6.43
CA LYS A 200 22.94 -10.95 -6.33
C LYS A 200 23.66 -9.70 -6.81
N HIS A 201 23.04 -8.90 -7.68
CA HIS A 201 23.58 -7.63 -8.19
C HIS A 201 23.52 -6.50 -7.17
N ILE A 202 22.74 -6.63 -6.08
CA ILE A 202 22.64 -5.65 -5.01
C ILE A 202 23.53 -6.10 -3.85
N SER A 203 24.31 -5.19 -3.27
CA SER A 203 25.18 -5.54 -2.15
C SER A 203 24.37 -5.95 -0.92
N VAL A 204 24.94 -6.81 -0.09
CA VAL A 204 24.32 -7.27 1.17
C VAL A 204 23.91 -6.08 2.05
N ALA A 205 24.77 -5.07 2.18
CA ALA A 205 24.50 -3.89 3.00
C ALA A 205 23.24 -3.15 2.54
N HIS A 206 23.06 -2.97 1.23
CA HIS A 206 21.85 -2.34 0.67
C HIS A 206 20.61 -3.22 0.86
N CYS A 207 20.71 -4.54 0.68
CA CYS A 207 19.59 -5.45 0.94
C CYS A 207 19.12 -5.38 2.40
N LEU A 208 20.06 -5.32 3.35
CA LEU A 208 19.74 -5.18 4.78
C LEU A 208 19.07 -3.84 5.09
N ALA A 209 19.61 -2.74 4.54
CA ALA A 209 19.05 -1.40 4.72
C ALA A 209 17.64 -1.30 4.13
N MET A 210 17.42 -1.85 2.93
CA MET A 210 16.09 -1.92 2.31
C MET A 210 15.12 -2.72 3.17
N ALA A 211 15.52 -3.91 3.66
CA ALA A 211 14.65 -4.74 4.48
C ALA A 211 14.25 -4.06 5.79
N ALA A 212 15.19 -3.42 6.46
CA ALA A 212 14.91 -2.67 7.68
C ALA A 212 13.93 -1.51 7.41
N GLY A 213 14.18 -0.72 6.37
CA GLY A 213 13.32 0.40 5.98
C GLY A 213 11.92 -0.05 5.54
N ILE A 214 11.82 -1.10 4.71
CA ILE A 214 10.55 -1.70 4.32
C ILE A 214 9.77 -2.13 5.56
N ASN A 215 10.39 -2.84 6.49
CA ASN A 215 9.68 -3.35 7.67
C ASN A 215 9.18 -2.22 8.58
N VAL A 216 9.99 -1.19 8.82
CA VAL A 216 9.58 -0.02 9.61
C VAL A 216 8.38 0.68 8.96
N LEU A 217 8.44 0.92 7.64
CA LEU A 217 7.37 1.59 6.92
C LEU A 217 6.12 0.71 6.76
N ASN A 218 6.29 -0.60 6.61
CA ASN A 218 5.21 -1.58 6.67
C ASN A 218 4.42 -1.46 7.98
N GLN A 219 5.11 -1.42 9.11
CA GLN A 219 4.48 -1.28 10.41
C GLN A 219 3.78 0.08 10.58
N ILE A 220 4.37 1.17 10.06
CA ILE A 220 3.76 2.50 10.07
C ILE A 220 2.50 2.51 9.18
N GLY A 221 2.53 1.87 8.01
CA GLY A 221 1.40 1.77 7.09
C GLY A 221 0.20 1.08 7.74
N ASP A 222 0.41 -0.11 8.31
CA ASP A 222 -0.63 -0.86 9.03
C ASP A 222 -1.16 -0.07 10.26
N LEU A 223 -0.31 0.60 11.01
CA LEU A 223 -0.76 1.46 12.12
C LEU A 223 -1.55 2.67 11.61
N SER A 224 -1.17 3.26 10.49
CA SER A 224 -1.86 4.41 9.89
C SER A 224 -3.26 4.01 9.43
N GLU A 225 -3.40 2.89 8.72
CA GLU A 225 -4.70 2.35 8.32
C GLU A 225 -5.54 1.98 9.54
N SER A 226 -4.94 1.34 10.53
CA SER A 226 -5.62 1.02 11.79
C SER A 226 -6.13 2.29 12.50
N ALA A 227 -5.37 3.38 12.52
CA ALA A 227 -5.80 4.66 13.09
C ALA A 227 -6.99 5.25 12.33
N ILE A 228 -6.97 5.21 11.00
CA ILE A 228 -8.10 5.66 10.16
C ILE A 228 -9.34 4.81 10.46
N LYS A 229 -9.23 3.49 10.53
CA LYS A 229 -10.34 2.60 10.87
C LYS A 229 -10.95 2.95 12.24
N ARG A 230 -10.11 3.21 13.25
CA ARG A 230 -10.61 3.59 14.58
C ARG A 230 -11.30 4.95 14.58
N SER A 231 -10.81 5.94 13.82
CA SER A 231 -11.49 7.23 13.70
C SER A 231 -12.87 7.12 13.05
N CYS A 232 -13.05 6.13 12.17
CA CYS A 232 -14.34 5.81 11.55
C CYS A 232 -15.21 4.82 12.36
N ASN A 233 -14.77 4.42 13.57
CA ASN A 233 -15.45 3.43 14.41
C ASN A 233 -15.68 2.07 13.75
N VAL A 234 -14.77 1.67 12.84
CA VAL A 234 -14.78 0.35 12.20
C VAL A 234 -13.51 -0.44 12.55
N LYS A 235 -13.56 -1.74 12.29
CA LYS A 235 -12.42 -2.64 12.49
C LYS A 235 -11.76 -3.05 11.17
N ASP A 236 -12.55 -3.31 10.17
CA ASP A 236 -12.10 -3.76 8.85
C ASP A 236 -12.51 -2.71 7.81
N SER A 237 -11.69 -2.50 6.77
CA SER A 237 -11.94 -1.48 5.72
C SER A 237 -13.11 -1.86 4.82
N GLY A 238 -13.37 -3.16 4.68
CA GLY A 238 -14.43 -3.70 3.82
C GLY A 238 -14.81 -5.13 4.19
N LYS A 239 -15.64 -5.74 3.33
CA LYS A 239 -16.11 -7.13 3.47
C LYS A 239 -15.94 -7.94 2.19
N ILE A 240 -15.15 -7.44 1.24
CA ILE A 240 -15.00 -8.03 -0.09
C ILE A 240 -14.33 -9.41 0.01
N LEU A 241 -13.38 -9.57 0.93
CA LEU A 241 -12.71 -10.86 1.16
C LEU A 241 -13.34 -11.59 2.35
N PRO A 242 -14.11 -12.67 2.12
CA PRO A 242 -14.77 -13.40 3.20
C PRO A 242 -13.77 -13.88 4.26
N GLY A 243 -13.94 -13.43 5.51
CA GLY A 243 -13.07 -13.76 6.63
C GLY A 243 -11.72 -13.02 6.70
N HIS A 244 -11.42 -12.12 5.74
CA HIS A 244 -10.16 -11.39 5.66
C HIS A 244 -10.32 -9.87 5.62
N GLY A 245 -11.52 -9.34 5.75
CA GLY A 245 -11.77 -7.89 5.68
C GLY A 245 -11.80 -7.35 4.26
N GLY A 246 -11.26 -6.16 4.06
CA GLY A 246 -11.20 -5.51 2.76
C GLY A 246 -9.89 -5.76 2.00
N ILE A 247 -9.86 -5.26 0.77
CA ILE A 247 -8.66 -5.21 -0.08
C ILE A 247 -7.66 -4.19 0.50
N LEU A 248 -8.15 -3.06 1.03
CA LEU A 248 -7.30 -2.05 1.65
C LEU A 248 -6.53 -2.63 2.85
N ASP A 249 -7.19 -3.47 3.69
CA ASP A 249 -6.54 -4.20 4.79
C ASP A 249 -5.41 -5.16 4.33
N ARG A 250 -5.24 -5.39 3.05
CA ARG A 250 -4.20 -6.28 2.47
C ARG A 250 -3.04 -5.53 1.83
N ILE A 251 -3.25 -4.28 1.47
CA ILE A 251 -2.24 -3.47 0.80
C ILE A 251 -1.75 -2.30 1.66
N ASP A 252 -2.35 -2.06 2.83
CA ASP A 252 -2.05 -0.96 3.75
C ASP A 252 -0.55 -0.80 4.03
N SER A 253 0.11 -1.89 4.29
CA SER A 253 1.54 -1.98 4.52
C SER A 253 2.36 -1.66 3.28
N LEU A 254 1.91 -2.10 2.11
CA LEU A 254 2.58 -1.85 0.83
C LEU A 254 2.52 -0.38 0.42
N LEU A 255 1.49 0.36 0.84
CA LEU A 255 1.33 1.78 0.51
C LEU A 255 2.52 2.63 0.96
N PHE A 256 3.14 2.30 2.10
CA PHE A 256 4.32 3.02 2.59
C PHE A 256 5.64 2.39 2.13
N ALA A 257 5.67 1.08 2.03
CA ALA A 257 6.89 0.35 1.72
C ALA A 257 7.28 0.45 0.23
N ALA A 258 6.30 0.49 -0.69
CA ALA A 258 6.58 0.56 -2.13
C ALA A 258 7.24 1.89 -2.55
N PRO A 259 6.76 3.09 -2.14
CA PRO A 259 7.45 4.34 -2.42
C PRO A 259 8.88 4.37 -1.89
N PHE A 260 9.08 3.88 -0.66
CA PHE A 260 10.41 3.83 -0.07
C PHE A 260 11.37 3.00 -0.92
N LEU A 261 10.98 1.76 -1.25
CA LEU A 261 11.84 0.88 -2.03
C LEU A 261 12.11 1.46 -3.41
N TYR A 262 11.11 2.06 -4.05
CA TYR A 262 11.26 2.71 -5.34
C TYR A 262 12.31 3.83 -5.31
N TYR A 263 12.17 4.80 -4.38
CA TYR A 263 13.13 5.89 -4.28
C TYR A 263 14.51 5.43 -3.81
N TYR A 264 14.57 4.41 -2.94
CA TYR A 264 15.85 3.82 -2.55
C TYR A 264 16.59 3.25 -3.77
N MET A 265 15.88 2.55 -4.66
CA MET A 265 16.47 2.02 -5.90
C MET A 265 16.91 3.13 -6.87
N LEU A 266 16.14 4.21 -7.00
CA LEU A 266 16.55 5.36 -7.81
C LEU A 266 17.84 6.02 -7.28
N LEU A 267 18.00 6.11 -5.97
CA LEU A 267 19.23 6.66 -5.35
C LEU A 267 20.45 5.75 -5.56
N LEU A 268 20.24 4.46 -5.75
CA LEU A 268 21.33 3.51 -6.07
C LEU A 268 21.74 3.55 -7.54
N ASN A 269 21.02 4.31 -8.40
CA ASN A 269 21.22 4.30 -9.86
C ASN A 269 21.19 2.89 -10.47
N CYS A 270 20.38 2.02 -9.93
CA CYS A 270 20.22 0.62 -10.35
C CYS A 270 18.95 0.45 -11.20
#